data_d1d9578d5e84b79d41a0bf6268f90741
#
_entry.id   d1d9578d5e84b79d41a0bf6268f90741
#
_cell.length_a   1.000
_cell.length_b   1.000
_cell.length_c   1.000
_cell.angle_alpha   90.00
_cell.angle_beta   90.00
_cell.angle_gamma   90.00
#
_symmetry.space_group_name_H-M   'P 1'
#
loop_
_entity.id
_entity.type
_entity.pdbx_description
1 polymer ?
#
loop_
_entity_poly.entity_id
_entity_poly.type
_entity_poly.pdbx_seq_one_letter_code
_entity_poly.pdbx_strand_id
1 'polypeptide(L)'
;IFSELSNWIDSTAFTIVDGSGNDTLDFSGFSNNQVIDLRPIERDSSTLYSSDIGGRIGNLVISSGTIIENAIGGLGNDNITGNYSNNVINGGIGDDFLIGGLGDDTYIVDSILDKIYEKVNEGADLILSSVSLTLPVNVEKITLTGSSDIDAIGNELDNIFKVNSGNNNIDGSEGTDIVIFDGLFDN
;
A
#
# COMPACT_ATOMS: atom_id res chain seq x y z
N ILE A 1 -15.33 4.25 -9.01
CA ILE A 1 -15.67 2.80 -8.89
C ILE A 1 -15.48 2.18 -10.26
N PHE A 2 -14.32 1.53 -10.51
CA PHE A 2 -13.98 0.91 -11.79
C PHE A 2 -13.94 -0.63 -11.69
N SER A 3 -14.86 -1.22 -10.93
CA SER A 3 -14.92 -2.67 -10.69
C SER A 3 -15.39 -3.52 -11.89
N GLU A 4 -15.68 -2.92 -13.04
CA GLU A 4 -16.24 -3.63 -14.19
C GLU A 4 -15.24 -3.90 -15.34
N LEU A 5 -13.94 -3.66 -15.14
CA LEU A 5 -12.93 -3.87 -16.20
C LEU A 5 -12.66 -5.36 -16.49
N SER A 6 -13.12 -6.28 -15.64
CA SER A 6 -12.87 -7.72 -15.77
C SER A 6 -13.45 -8.38 -17.03
N ASN A 7 -14.38 -7.75 -17.73
CA ASN A 7 -15.06 -8.31 -18.90
C ASN A 7 -14.64 -7.71 -20.27
N TRP A 8 -13.62 -6.86 -20.28
CA TRP A 8 -13.22 -6.19 -21.52
C TRP A 8 -12.21 -7.02 -22.30
N ILE A 9 -12.64 -7.56 -23.42
CA ILE A 9 -11.88 -8.48 -24.29
C ILE A 9 -10.97 -7.76 -25.28
N ASP A 10 -11.05 -6.42 -25.38
CA ASP A 10 -10.36 -5.65 -26.41
C ASP A 10 -9.11 -4.93 -25.90
N SER A 11 -8.16 -4.63 -26.80
CA SER A 11 -6.87 -3.96 -26.57
C SER A 11 -6.99 -2.47 -26.18
N THR A 12 -8.02 -2.12 -25.42
CA THR A 12 -8.34 -0.74 -25.10
C THR A 12 -7.42 -0.23 -23.99
N ALA A 13 -6.70 0.84 -24.27
CA ALA A 13 -6.00 1.60 -23.24
C ALA A 13 -6.95 2.62 -22.61
N PHE A 14 -6.79 2.85 -21.32
CA PHE A 14 -7.59 3.80 -20.54
C PHE A 14 -6.73 4.97 -20.09
N THR A 15 -7.31 6.15 -20.11
CA THR A 15 -6.75 7.32 -19.47
C THR A 15 -7.70 7.73 -18.35
N ILE A 16 -7.19 7.76 -17.12
CA ILE A 16 -7.92 8.27 -15.98
C ILE A 16 -7.76 9.78 -15.92
N VAL A 17 -8.86 10.49 -15.79
CA VAL A 17 -8.91 11.94 -15.58
C VAL A 17 -9.85 12.18 -14.42
N ASP A 18 -9.33 12.78 -13.39
CA ASP A 18 -10.08 13.21 -12.22
C ASP A 18 -9.72 14.64 -11.84
N GLY A 19 -10.63 15.36 -11.20
CA GLY A 19 -10.45 16.77 -10.85
C GLY A 19 -10.12 17.00 -9.38
N SER A 20 -10.61 16.16 -8.49
CA SER A 20 -10.39 16.28 -7.05
C SER A 20 -11.20 15.22 -6.31
N GLY A 21 -10.73 14.82 -5.15
CA GLY A 21 -11.42 13.87 -4.29
C GLY A 21 -10.42 13.11 -3.46
N ASN A 22 -10.87 11.99 -2.92
CA ASN A 22 -10.04 10.91 -2.42
C ASN A 22 -10.51 9.66 -3.17
N ASP A 23 -9.76 9.31 -4.19
CA ASP A 23 -10.15 8.39 -5.23
C ASP A 23 -9.41 7.07 -5.13
N THR A 24 -10.05 5.99 -5.57
CA THR A 24 -9.50 4.64 -5.47
C THR A 24 -9.55 3.93 -6.81
N LEU A 25 -8.42 3.39 -7.24
CA LEU A 25 -8.37 2.37 -8.28
C LEU A 25 -8.51 1.00 -7.63
N ASP A 26 -9.63 0.34 -7.86
CA ASP A 26 -9.95 -0.97 -7.28
C ASP A 26 -9.87 -2.06 -8.34
N PHE A 27 -8.86 -2.92 -8.21
CA PHE A 27 -8.63 -4.08 -9.06
C PHE A 27 -8.80 -5.42 -8.31
N SER A 28 -9.49 -5.42 -7.17
CA SER A 28 -9.70 -6.59 -6.31
C SER A 28 -10.37 -7.78 -7.02
N GLY A 29 -11.04 -7.53 -8.15
CA GLY A 29 -11.66 -8.57 -8.98
C GLY A 29 -10.71 -9.32 -9.92
N PHE A 30 -9.43 -8.95 -9.99
CA PHE A 30 -8.47 -9.59 -10.88
C PHE A 30 -7.67 -10.68 -10.16
N SER A 31 -7.37 -11.76 -10.88
CA SER A 31 -6.57 -12.88 -10.37
C SER A 31 -5.15 -12.94 -10.94
N ASN A 32 -4.85 -12.10 -11.92
CA ASN A 32 -3.51 -11.98 -12.49
C ASN A 32 -2.69 -11.00 -11.67
N ASN A 33 -1.38 -11.11 -11.71
CA ASN A 33 -0.50 -10.07 -11.20
C ASN A 33 -0.74 -8.75 -11.94
N GLN A 34 -0.89 -7.67 -11.17
CA GLN A 34 -1.07 -6.32 -11.71
C GLN A 34 0.23 -5.52 -11.54
N VAL A 35 0.44 -4.56 -12.42
CA VAL A 35 1.34 -3.44 -12.17
C VAL A 35 0.45 -2.20 -12.11
N ILE A 36 0.37 -1.57 -10.96
CA ILE A 36 -0.46 -0.39 -10.71
C ILE A 36 0.46 0.78 -10.41
N ASP A 37 0.41 1.82 -11.23
CA ASP A 37 1.21 3.02 -11.08
C ASP A 37 0.29 4.24 -10.94
N LEU A 38 0.24 4.83 -9.74
CA LEU A 38 -0.60 5.98 -9.43
C LEU A 38 0.03 7.32 -9.83
N ARG A 39 1.26 7.31 -10.34
CA ARG A 39 1.92 8.54 -10.78
C ARG A 39 1.28 9.06 -12.06
N PRO A 40 0.84 10.32 -12.06
CA PRO A 40 0.30 10.92 -13.28
C PRO A 40 1.40 11.10 -14.32
N ILE A 41 1.03 11.06 -15.60
CA ILE A 41 1.96 11.44 -16.67
C ILE A 41 2.33 12.91 -16.51
N GLU A 42 3.61 13.21 -16.62
CA GLU A 42 4.09 14.59 -16.59
C GLU A 42 4.09 15.18 -18.00
N ARG A 43 3.62 16.43 -18.12
CA ARG A 43 3.35 17.08 -19.41
C ARG A 43 4.57 17.20 -20.31
N ASP A 44 5.77 17.30 -19.75
CA ASP A 44 7.04 17.52 -20.48
C ASP A 44 8.06 16.40 -20.21
N SER A 45 7.62 15.26 -19.65
CA SER A 45 8.48 14.12 -19.37
C SER A 45 8.51 13.13 -20.53
N SER A 46 9.69 12.57 -20.80
CA SER A 46 9.82 11.40 -21.66
C SER A 46 9.44 10.10 -20.94
N THR A 47 9.18 10.17 -19.64
CA THR A 47 8.78 9.01 -18.83
C THR A 47 7.27 8.88 -18.85
N LEU A 48 6.78 7.77 -19.37
CA LEU A 48 5.37 7.39 -19.34
C LEU A 48 5.17 6.40 -18.21
N TYR A 49 4.47 6.82 -17.17
CA TYR A 49 3.98 5.92 -16.13
C TYR A 49 2.71 5.24 -16.63
N SER A 50 2.70 3.92 -16.59
CA SER A 50 1.54 3.15 -17.05
C SER A 50 1.35 1.90 -16.20
N SER A 51 0.11 1.48 -16.06
CA SER A 51 -0.27 0.28 -15.34
C SER A 51 -0.56 -0.88 -16.30
N ASP A 52 -0.31 -2.10 -15.81
CA ASP A 52 -0.58 -3.36 -16.50
C ASP A 52 -1.73 -4.06 -15.79
N ILE A 53 -2.94 -3.93 -16.30
CA ILE A 53 -4.14 -4.41 -15.62
C ILE A 53 -4.78 -5.57 -16.38
N GLY A 54 -5.14 -6.63 -15.63
CA GLY A 54 -5.83 -7.81 -16.18
C GLY A 54 -4.97 -8.63 -17.14
N GLY A 55 -3.65 -8.67 -16.92
CA GLY A 55 -2.69 -9.37 -17.78
C GLY A 55 -2.38 -8.65 -19.09
N ARG A 56 -2.65 -7.34 -19.18
CA ARG A 56 -2.35 -6.49 -20.33
C ARG A 56 -1.25 -5.50 -20.00
N ILE A 57 -0.43 -5.11 -20.94
CA ILE A 57 0.73 -4.23 -20.75
C ILE A 57 0.37 -2.80 -21.14
N GLY A 58 0.66 -1.84 -20.27
CA GLY A 58 0.54 -0.40 -20.51
C GLY A 58 -0.88 0.05 -20.85
N ASN A 59 -1.88 -0.62 -20.32
CA ASN A 59 -3.27 -0.39 -20.74
C ASN A 59 -4.01 0.66 -19.90
N LEU A 60 -3.37 1.23 -18.86
CA LEU A 60 -3.96 2.30 -18.06
C LEU A 60 -2.91 3.36 -17.76
N VAL A 61 -3.27 4.62 -17.91
CA VAL A 61 -2.45 5.78 -17.55
C VAL A 61 -3.28 6.80 -16.79
N ILE A 62 -2.64 7.55 -15.88
CA ILE A 62 -3.27 8.65 -15.15
C ILE A 62 -2.84 9.96 -15.82
N SER A 63 -3.82 10.79 -16.19
CA SER A 63 -3.59 12.05 -16.87
C SER A 63 -2.82 13.06 -16.02
N SER A 64 -2.09 13.93 -16.67
CA SER A 64 -1.43 15.06 -15.99
C SER A 64 -2.43 15.92 -15.22
N GLY A 65 -2.13 16.19 -13.96
CA GLY A 65 -2.98 16.97 -13.07
C GLY A 65 -4.10 16.17 -12.38
N THR A 66 -4.19 14.87 -12.66
CA THR A 66 -5.04 13.93 -11.93
C THR A 66 -4.24 13.33 -10.77
N ILE A 67 -4.82 13.24 -9.59
CA ILE A 67 -4.26 12.56 -8.44
C ILE A 67 -5.23 11.45 -8.05
N ILE A 68 -4.71 10.26 -7.86
CA ILE A 68 -5.45 9.12 -7.30
C ILE A 68 -4.70 8.71 -6.04
N GLU A 69 -5.41 8.68 -4.92
CA GLU A 69 -4.79 8.48 -3.61
C GLU A 69 -4.71 7.01 -3.21
N ASN A 70 -5.60 6.17 -3.74
CA ASN A 70 -5.68 4.80 -3.24
C ASN A 70 -5.63 3.77 -4.37
N ALA A 71 -5.02 2.62 -4.05
CA ALA A 71 -5.01 1.46 -4.93
C ALA A 71 -5.34 0.18 -4.16
N ILE A 72 -6.12 -0.68 -4.79
CA ILE A 72 -6.37 -2.04 -4.35
C ILE A 72 -5.97 -2.97 -5.49
N GLY A 73 -5.04 -3.89 -5.22
CA GLY A 73 -4.62 -4.95 -6.13
C GLY A 73 -5.65 -6.05 -6.27
N GLY A 74 -5.23 -7.28 -6.37
CA GLY A 74 -6.15 -8.38 -6.63
C GLY A 74 -5.86 -9.64 -5.82
N LEU A 75 -5.86 -10.77 -6.55
CA LEU A 75 -5.54 -12.07 -5.98
C LEU A 75 -4.14 -12.56 -6.42
N GLY A 76 -3.45 -11.78 -7.23
CA GLY A 76 -2.12 -12.08 -7.75
C GLY A 76 -1.04 -11.40 -6.94
N ASN A 77 0.21 -11.63 -7.29
CA ASN A 77 1.35 -10.89 -6.73
C ASN A 77 1.47 -9.56 -7.48
N ASP A 78 1.03 -8.50 -6.84
CA ASP A 78 0.88 -7.20 -7.46
C ASP A 78 2.09 -6.28 -7.18
N ASN A 79 2.35 -5.38 -8.09
CA ASN A 79 3.36 -4.33 -7.93
C ASN A 79 2.64 -2.98 -7.98
N ILE A 80 2.57 -2.29 -6.84
CA ILE A 80 1.81 -1.05 -6.72
C ILE A 80 2.77 0.08 -6.36
N THR A 81 2.72 1.15 -7.15
CA THR A 81 3.47 2.37 -6.91
C THR A 81 2.51 3.54 -6.71
N GLY A 82 2.59 4.18 -5.56
CA GLY A 82 1.90 5.42 -5.21
C GLY A 82 2.45 6.65 -5.92
N ASN A 83 2.19 7.81 -5.37
CA ASN A 83 2.58 9.09 -5.96
C ASN A 83 3.16 10.05 -4.92
N TYR A 84 2.90 11.34 -5.01
CA TYR A 84 3.39 12.35 -4.06
C TYR A 84 2.36 12.74 -2.99
N SER A 85 1.19 12.13 -2.98
CA SER A 85 0.13 12.35 -1.98
C SER A 85 0.14 11.22 -0.97
N ASN A 86 -0.51 11.42 0.16
CA ASN A 86 -0.73 10.34 1.12
C ASN A 86 -1.59 9.25 0.47
N ASN A 87 -1.02 8.08 0.25
CA ASN A 87 -1.70 6.97 -0.42
C ASN A 87 -2.18 5.89 0.57
N VAL A 88 -3.27 5.22 0.25
CA VAL A 88 -3.64 3.95 0.88
C VAL A 88 -3.46 2.84 -0.14
N ILE A 89 -2.51 1.95 0.12
CA ILE A 89 -2.11 0.89 -0.79
C ILE A 89 -2.42 -0.48 -0.17
N ASN A 90 -3.27 -1.24 -0.86
CA ASN A 90 -3.64 -2.59 -0.50
C ASN A 90 -3.27 -3.52 -1.65
N GLY A 91 -2.30 -4.41 -1.45
CA GLY A 91 -1.92 -5.40 -2.45
C GLY A 91 -3.05 -6.40 -2.72
N GLY A 92 -3.81 -6.75 -1.69
CA GLY A 92 -4.82 -7.80 -1.74
C GLY A 92 -4.20 -9.14 -1.36
N ILE A 93 -4.73 -10.23 -1.92
CA ILE A 93 -4.17 -11.55 -1.67
C ILE A 93 -2.97 -11.76 -2.61
N GLY A 94 -1.84 -12.14 -2.04
CA GLY A 94 -0.64 -12.41 -2.85
C GLY A 94 0.63 -12.16 -2.06
N ASP A 95 1.74 -12.15 -2.77
CA ASP A 95 3.01 -11.67 -2.27
C ASP A 95 3.33 -10.38 -3.04
N ASP A 96 2.97 -9.24 -2.45
CA ASP A 96 2.89 -7.97 -3.15
C ASP A 96 4.15 -7.11 -2.95
N PHE A 97 4.41 -6.22 -3.90
CA PHE A 97 5.47 -5.23 -3.79
C PHE A 97 4.87 -3.83 -3.83
N LEU A 98 5.00 -3.10 -2.71
CA LEU A 98 4.30 -1.86 -2.44
C LEU A 98 5.29 -0.71 -2.26
N ILE A 99 5.07 0.40 -2.94
CA ILE A 99 5.86 1.64 -2.87
C ILE A 99 4.88 2.79 -2.69
N GLY A 100 4.98 3.56 -1.62
CA GLY A 100 4.11 4.73 -1.40
C GLY A 100 4.57 5.94 -2.17
N GLY A 101 5.80 6.33 -1.98
CA GLY A 101 6.40 7.51 -2.57
C GLY A 101 6.52 8.65 -1.57
N LEU A 102 6.20 9.87 -1.96
CA LEU A 102 6.16 10.99 -1.04
C LEU A 102 4.78 11.07 -0.39
N GLY A 103 4.74 11.44 0.88
CA GLY A 103 3.50 11.60 1.65
C GLY A 103 3.46 10.63 2.83
N ASP A 104 2.51 10.80 3.71
CA ASP A 104 2.29 9.86 4.82
C ASP A 104 1.41 8.73 4.29
N ASP A 105 2.03 7.60 3.95
CA ASP A 105 1.36 6.49 3.28
C ASP A 105 0.84 5.43 4.24
N THR A 106 -0.14 4.68 3.83
CA THR A 106 -0.71 3.57 4.59
C THR A 106 -0.71 2.30 3.75
N TYR A 107 -0.04 1.28 4.25
CA TYR A 107 0.06 -0.04 3.64
C TYR A 107 -0.83 -1.04 4.36
N ILE A 108 -1.60 -1.83 3.62
CA ILE A 108 -2.36 -2.95 4.16
C ILE A 108 -1.62 -4.24 3.80
N VAL A 109 -1.20 -4.97 4.84
CA VAL A 109 -0.35 -6.17 4.73
C VAL A 109 -1.10 -7.37 5.28
N ASP A 110 -1.30 -8.38 4.44
CA ASP A 110 -1.96 -9.63 4.80
C ASP A 110 -1.09 -10.89 4.55
N SER A 111 0.06 -10.71 3.89
CA SER A 111 1.05 -11.76 3.68
C SER A 111 2.40 -11.40 4.32
N ILE A 112 3.06 -12.38 4.94
CA ILE A 112 4.45 -12.21 5.44
C ILE A 112 5.47 -12.07 4.32
N LEU A 113 5.07 -12.27 3.07
CA LEU A 113 5.91 -12.15 1.89
C LEU A 113 5.70 -10.82 1.15
N ASP A 114 4.76 -10.00 1.61
CA ASP A 114 4.62 -8.64 1.13
C ASP A 114 5.89 -7.83 1.39
N LYS A 115 6.25 -7.00 0.45
CA LYS A 115 7.42 -6.15 0.52
C LYS A 115 7.04 -4.70 0.35
N ILE A 116 7.41 -3.88 1.32
CA ILE A 116 7.26 -2.43 1.26
C ILE A 116 8.64 -1.82 1.04
N TYR A 117 8.69 -0.83 0.18
CA TYR A 117 9.91 -0.06 -0.08
C TYR A 117 9.65 1.43 0.14
N GLU A 118 10.36 1.99 1.13
CA GLU A 118 10.36 3.41 1.46
C GLU A 118 11.78 3.98 1.42
N LYS A 119 11.88 5.25 1.03
CA LYS A 119 13.14 5.99 1.09
C LYS A 119 13.13 6.97 2.25
N VAL A 120 14.33 7.43 2.58
CA VAL A 120 14.52 8.44 3.62
C VAL A 120 13.78 9.73 3.27
N ASN A 121 12.99 10.26 4.22
CA ASN A 121 12.21 11.50 4.11
C ASN A 121 11.09 11.46 3.05
N GLU A 122 10.51 10.32 2.77
CA GLU A 122 9.32 10.22 1.92
C GLU A 122 8.03 10.50 2.72
N GLY A 123 8.01 10.26 4.05
CA GLY A 123 6.84 10.54 4.89
C GLY A 123 6.98 10.05 6.33
N ALA A 124 5.85 9.84 6.97
CA ALA A 124 5.72 9.13 8.24
C ALA A 124 4.66 8.03 8.07
N ASP A 125 5.14 6.86 7.68
CA ASP A 125 4.35 5.83 7.05
C ASP A 125 3.76 4.84 8.06
N LEU A 126 2.61 4.25 7.71
CA LEU A 126 1.85 3.34 8.55
C LEU A 126 1.62 2.00 7.85
N ILE A 127 1.94 0.91 8.55
CA ILE A 127 1.52 -0.43 8.16
C ILE A 127 0.31 -0.87 9.01
N LEU A 128 -0.75 -1.33 8.36
CA LEU A 128 -1.85 -2.08 8.95
C LEU A 128 -1.63 -3.56 8.64
N SER A 129 -1.16 -4.34 9.63
CA SER A 129 -0.79 -5.74 9.40
C SER A 129 -1.73 -6.71 10.11
N SER A 130 -2.17 -7.74 9.38
CA SER A 130 -2.88 -8.91 9.93
C SER A 130 -1.96 -10.12 10.17
N VAL A 131 -0.66 -9.97 9.93
CA VAL A 131 0.38 -10.99 10.09
C VAL A 131 1.56 -10.46 10.90
N SER A 132 2.38 -11.37 11.45
CA SER A 132 3.63 -10.97 12.12
C SER A 132 4.60 -10.36 11.11
N LEU A 133 5.21 -9.22 11.48
CA LEU A 133 6.04 -8.44 10.57
C LEU A 133 7.25 -7.83 11.27
N THR A 134 8.35 -7.73 10.53
CA THR A 134 9.45 -6.81 10.85
C THR A 134 9.29 -5.55 10.02
N LEU A 135 9.28 -4.38 10.65
CA LEU A 135 9.15 -3.10 9.97
C LEU A 135 10.26 -2.91 8.94
N PRO A 136 9.94 -2.60 7.69
CA PRO A 136 10.93 -2.19 6.70
C PRO A 136 11.67 -0.93 7.14
N VAL A 137 12.85 -0.70 6.57
CA VAL A 137 13.57 0.55 6.79
C VAL A 137 12.73 1.76 6.34
N ASN A 138 12.85 2.86 7.06
CA ASN A 138 12.14 4.12 6.80
C ASN A 138 10.60 4.05 6.99
N VAL A 139 10.07 3.05 7.71
CA VAL A 139 8.68 3.00 8.15
C VAL A 139 8.62 3.22 9.66
N GLU A 140 7.79 4.15 10.12
CA GLU A 140 7.73 4.58 11.53
C GLU A 140 6.64 3.90 12.33
N LYS A 141 5.53 3.47 11.69
CA LYS A 141 4.34 3.07 12.43
C LYS A 141 3.79 1.74 11.96
N ILE A 142 3.30 0.96 12.92
CA ILE A 142 2.53 -0.26 12.66
C ILE A 142 1.31 -0.33 13.55
N THR A 143 0.20 -0.77 12.98
CA THR A 143 -0.98 -1.20 13.70
C THR A 143 -1.24 -2.66 13.40
N LEU A 144 -1.21 -3.50 14.42
CA LEU A 144 -1.62 -4.89 14.32
C LEU A 144 -3.14 -4.96 14.28
N THR A 145 -3.70 -5.65 13.29
CA THR A 145 -5.14 -5.73 13.06
C THR A 145 -5.71 -7.09 13.45
N GLY A 146 -7.03 -7.20 13.54
CA GLY A 146 -7.69 -8.44 13.92
C GLY A 146 -7.53 -8.78 15.42
N SER A 147 -7.52 -10.08 15.75
CA SER A 147 -7.44 -10.57 17.13
C SER A 147 -6.50 -11.76 17.28
N SER A 148 -5.75 -12.11 16.26
CA SER A 148 -4.77 -13.20 16.29
C SER A 148 -3.53 -12.80 17.08
N ASP A 149 -2.83 -13.79 17.65
CA ASP A 149 -1.52 -13.61 18.25
C ASP A 149 -0.51 -13.37 17.09
N ILE A 150 -0.10 -12.12 16.93
CA ILE A 150 0.85 -11.69 15.90
C ILE A 150 1.89 -10.76 16.52
N ASP A 151 3.11 -10.86 16.05
CA ASP A 151 4.27 -10.16 16.61
C ASP A 151 4.73 -9.04 15.67
N ALA A 152 5.40 -8.03 16.24
CA ALA A 152 6.03 -6.98 15.44
C ALA A 152 7.43 -6.69 15.96
N ILE A 153 8.35 -6.49 15.01
CA ILE A 153 9.72 -6.07 15.27
C ILE A 153 9.95 -4.74 14.57
N GLY A 154 10.49 -3.76 15.28
CA GLY A 154 10.83 -2.44 14.76
C GLY A 154 12.09 -2.43 13.89
N ASN A 155 12.47 -1.24 13.48
CA ASN A 155 13.68 -0.97 12.72
C ASN A 155 14.66 -0.08 13.52
N GLU A 156 15.47 0.74 12.88
CA GLU A 156 16.42 1.66 13.53
C GLU A 156 15.83 3.02 13.90
N LEU A 157 14.55 3.27 13.60
CA LEU A 157 13.86 4.53 13.87
C LEU A 157 13.10 4.47 15.19
N ASP A 158 12.66 5.62 15.68
CA ASP A 158 11.68 5.73 16.77
C ASP A 158 10.32 5.24 16.25
N ASN A 159 9.91 4.01 16.60
CA ASN A 159 8.72 3.38 16.07
C ASN A 159 7.49 3.52 16.98
N ILE A 160 6.31 3.51 16.38
CA ILE A 160 5.03 3.48 17.08
C ILE A 160 4.28 2.19 16.74
N PHE A 161 4.06 1.37 17.75
CA PHE A 161 3.31 0.12 17.66
C PHE A 161 1.93 0.29 18.28
N LYS A 162 0.88 0.05 17.53
CA LYS A 162 -0.46 -0.11 18.05
C LYS A 162 -0.83 -1.60 17.97
N VAL A 163 -1.06 -2.23 19.13
CA VAL A 163 -1.32 -3.67 19.21
C VAL A 163 -2.80 -3.99 19.08
N ASN A 164 -3.10 -5.21 18.65
CA ASN A 164 -4.46 -5.77 18.61
C ASN A 164 -4.82 -6.42 19.96
N SER A 165 -5.92 -7.17 20.03
CA SER A 165 -6.37 -7.86 21.25
C SER A 165 -5.74 -9.24 21.46
N GLY A 166 -4.88 -9.71 20.59
CA GLY A 166 -4.13 -10.95 20.71
C GLY A 166 -2.96 -10.86 21.70
N ASN A 167 -2.29 -11.98 21.94
CA ASN A 167 -1.03 -12.01 22.69
C ASN A 167 0.11 -11.66 21.71
N ASN A 168 0.57 -10.43 21.77
CA ASN A 168 1.60 -9.93 20.86
C ASN A 168 2.95 -9.87 21.57
N ASN A 169 4.01 -10.23 20.87
CA ASN A 169 5.37 -9.93 21.27
C ASN A 169 5.89 -8.75 20.41
N ILE A 170 6.28 -7.67 21.08
CA ILE A 170 6.78 -6.46 20.42
C ILE A 170 8.24 -6.25 20.78
N ASP A 171 9.08 -6.14 19.77
CA ASP A 171 10.49 -5.77 19.90
C ASP A 171 10.70 -4.44 19.14
N GLY A 172 11.00 -3.35 19.87
CA GLY A 172 11.22 -2.04 19.26
C GLY A 172 12.51 -1.96 18.44
N SER A 173 13.48 -2.84 18.69
CA SER A 173 14.84 -2.80 18.12
C SER A 173 15.64 -1.59 18.61
N GLU A 174 16.15 -0.75 17.70
CA GLU A 174 16.86 0.49 18.05
C GLU A 174 15.86 1.65 18.08
N GLY A 175 16.26 2.79 18.65
CA GLY A 175 15.43 3.99 18.72
C GLY A 175 14.73 4.18 20.07
N THR A 176 13.74 5.05 20.08
CA THR A 176 12.87 5.32 21.24
C THR A 176 11.43 4.99 20.85
N ASP A 177 10.97 3.82 21.26
CA ASP A 177 9.75 3.23 20.76
C ASP A 177 8.55 3.44 21.68
N ILE A 178 7.37 3.48 21.09
CA ILE A 178 6.10 3.62 21.80
C ILE A 178 5.20 2.45 21.46
N VAL A 179 4.68 1.77 22.47
CA VAL A 179 3.63 0.76 22.31
C VAL A 179 2.31 1.30 22.84
N ILE A 180 1.28 1.30 22.01
CA ILE A 180 -0.07 1.77 22.31
C ILE A 180 -0.99 0.55 22.47
N PHE A 181 -1.65 0.46 23.62
CA PHE A 181 -2.65 -0.57 23.94
C PHE A 181 -4.04 0.07 23.90
N ASP A 182 -4.90 -0.40 23.00
CA ASP A 182 -6.32 -0.03 22.96
C ASP A 182 -7.09 -1.01 23.87
N GLY A 183 -7.26 -0.68 25.13
CA GLY A 183 -8.06 -1.50 26.04
C GLY A 183 -7.86 -1.10 27.50
N LEU A 184 -8.90 -1.33 28.30
CA LEU A 184 -8.79 -1.35 29.74
C LEU A 184 -8.09 -2.66 30.11
N PHE A 185 -6.96 -2.58 30.80
CA PHE A 185 -6.44 -3.76 31.49
C PHE A 185 -7.47 -4.12 32.58
N ASP A 186 -8.27 -5.15 32.33
CA ASP A 186 -9.11 -5.73 33.38
C ASP A 186 -8.19 -6.29 34.48
N ASN A 187 -8.28 -5.70 35.67
CA ASN A 187 -7.57 -6.14 36.87
C ASN A 187 -8.21 -7.41 37.44
#